data_f6a4743a62641250e1e4cdd697468662
#
_entry.id   f6a4743a62641250e1e4cdd697468662
#
_cell.length_a   1.000
_cell.length_b   1.000
_cell.length_c   1.000
_cell.angle_alpha   90.00
_cell.angle_beta   90.00
_cell.angle_gamma   90.00
#
_symmetry.space_group_name_H-M   'P 1'
#
loop_
_entity.id
_entity.type
_entity.pdbx_description
1 polymer ?
#
loop_
_entity_poly.entity_id
_entity_poly.type
_entity_poly.pdbx_seq_one_letter_code
_entity_poly.pdbx_strand_id
1 'polypeptide(L)'
;VEIRTQQSIFGMMQTQTTCHVCNGEGTIIKNKCTHCHGEGVVKGEEVVEINIPAGVAEGMVVNVPGKGNAGRHNGVAGNIQVYIEEEPNDTFIRDGQNVIYNLLLDFPTAALGGQVDIPTIDGSNVKIKIEPGTQPGKTLRLRGKGLPAVQGYGSGTGDLVVHISIYVPKELNK
;
A
#
# COMPACT_ATOMS: atom_id res chain seq x y z
N VAL A 1 19.12 -27.55 29.83
CA VAL A 1 20.30 -26.73 30.15
C VAL A 1 21.37 -27.68 30.67
N GLU A 2 22.56 -27.67 30.07
CA GLU A 2 23.74 -28.38 30.62
C GLU A 2 24.52 -27.42 31.48
N ILE A 3 24.83 -27.85 32.69
CA ILE A 3 25.70 -27.09 33.59
C ILE A 3 27.10 -27.66 33.42
N ARG A 4 28.02 -26.87 32.86
CA ARG A 4 29.44 -27.21 32.81
C ARG A 4 30.21 -26.45 33.91
N THR A 5 30.82 -27.21 34.77
CA THR A 5 31.70 -26.65 35.85
C THR A 5 33.12 -26.66 35.31
N GLN A 6 33.72 -25.49 35.15
CA GLN A 6 35.15 -25.37 34.83
C GLN A 6 35.91 -24.79 36.05
N GLN A 7 37.00 -25.44 36.38
CA GLN A 7 37.90 -24.97 37.41
C GLN A 7 38.85 -23.93 36.79
N SER A 8 38.80 -22.71 37.27
CA SER A 8 39.71 -21.65 36.88
C SER A 8 40.60 -21.26 38.08
N ILE A 9 41.69 -20.53 37.83
CA ILE A 9 42.60 -20.02 38.85
C ILE A 9 41.93 -19.08 39.88
N PHE A 10 40.71 -18.62 39.58
CA PHE A 10 39.88 -17.77 40.46
C PHE A 10 38.72 -18.50 41.13
N GLY A 11 38.65 -19.83 41.00
CA GLY A 11 37.58 -20.64 41.61
C GLY A 11 36.76 -21.44 40.59
N MET A 12 35.72 -22.11 41.08
CA MET A 12 34.78 -22.86 40.20
C MET A 12 33.80 -21.91 39.52
N MET A 13 33.85 -21.83 38.19
CA MET A 13 32.84 -21.16 37.39
C MET A 13 31.84 -22.18 36.83
N GLN A 14 30.55 -21.97 37.12
CA GLN A 14 29.46 -22.72 36.52
C GLN A 14 28.92 -21.94 35.32
N THR A 15 29.05 -22.51 34.13
CA THR A 15 28.50 -21.95 32.92
C THR A 15 27.28 -22.79 32.47
N GLN A 16 26.15 -22.12 32.33
CA GLN A 16 24.96 -22.76 31.76
C GLN A 16 25.01 -22.67 30.25
N THR A 17 25.04 -23.81 29.58
CA THR A 17 24.99 -23.90 28.13
C THR A 17 23.71 -24.60 27.68
N THR A 18 23.22 -24.26 26.51
CA THR A 18 22.07 -24.93 25.90
C THR A 18 22.46 -26.36 25.57
N CYS A 19 21.62 -27.33 25.95
CA CYS A 19 21.86 -28.75 25.65
C CYS A 19 21.88 -28.97 24.13
N HIS A 20 22.95 -29.49 23.58
CA HIS A 20 23.08 -29.74 22.13
C HIS A 20 22.27 -30.91 21.61
N VAL A 21 21.67 -31.72 22.48
CA VAL A 21 20.78 -32.81 22.09
C VAL A 21 19.35 -32.36 21.89
N CYS A 22 18.84 -31.48 22.80
CA CYS A 22 17.47 -30.98 22.72
C CYS A 22 17.37 -29.48 22.41
N ASN A 23 18.50 -28.79 22.16
CA ASN A 23 18.57 -27.35 21.86
C ASN A 23 17.77 -26.48 22.84
N GLY A 24 17.60 -26.93 24.08
CA GLY A 24 16.83 -26.22 25.11
C GLY A 24 15.37 -26.61 25.25
N GLU A 25 14.83 -27.44 24.37
CA GLU A 25 13.40 -27.84 24.36
C GLU A 25 13.01 -28.85 25.45
N GLY A 26 13.98 -29.52 26.04
CA GLY A 26 13.73 -30.52 27.10
C GLY A 26 13.18 -31.86 26.61
N THR A 27 12.80 -31.95 25.34
CA THR A 27 12.26 -33.17 24.71
C THR A 27 13.06 -33.53 23.47
N ILE A 28 13.05 -34.82 23.12
CA ILE A 28 13.73 -35.36 21.94
C ILE A 28 12.73 -36.17 21.13
N ILE A 29 12.65 -35.89 19.83
CA ILE A 29 11.80 -36.62 18.91
C ILE A 29 12.48 -37.95 18.57
N LYS A 30 11.96 -39.09 19.05
CA LYS A 30 12.47 -40.45 18.74
C LYS A 30 12.17 -40.88 17.32
N ASN A 31 10.93 -40.62 16.86
CA ASN A 31 10.48 -40.96 15.51
C ASN A 31 10.14 -39.69 14.76
N LYS A 32 10.98 -39.29 13.81
CA LYS A 32 10.76 -38.09 12.99
C LYS A 32 9.66 -38.38 11.96
N CYS A 33 8.70 -37.46 11.87
CA CYS A 33 7.66 -37.47 10.84
C CYS A 33 8.32 -37.36 9.45
N THR A 34 7.88 -38.16 8.49
CA THR A 34 8.40 -38.19 7.10
C THR A 34 8.05 -36.92 6.31
N HIS A 35 7.00 -36.18 6.71
CA HIS A 35 6.57 -34.94 6.05
C HIS A 35 7.29 -33.70 6.57
N CYS A 36 7.41 -33.56 7.89
CA CYS A 36 8.01 -32.35 8.49
C CYS A 36 9.42 -32.57 9.05
N HIS A 37 9.94 -33.82 8.99
CA HIS A 37 11.27 -34.21 9.47
C HIS A 37 11.57 -33.82 10.93
N GLY A 38 10.52 -33.60 11.73
CA GLY A 38 10.60 -33.16 13.13
C GLY A 38 10.46 -31.65 13.34
N GLU A 39 10.31 -30.84 12.29
CA GLU A 39 10.15 -29.39 12.41
C GLU A 39 8.74 -28.95 12.83
N GLY A 40 7.73 -29.82 12.68
CA GLY A 40 6.34 -29.54 13.03
C GLY A 40 5.61 -28.65 12.03
N VAL A 41 6.30 -28.20 10.97
CA VAL A 41 5.76 -27.35 9.90
C VAL A 41 6.06 -27.93 8.54
N VAL A 42 5.18 -27.71 7.59
CA VAL A 42 5.33 -28.13 6.18
C VAL A 42 5.05 -26.94 5.28
N LYS A 43 5.64 -26.93 4.09
CA LYS A 43 5.37 -25.92 3.09
C LYS A 43 3.98 -26.17 2.48
N GLY A 44 3.14 -25.16 2.49
CA GLY A 44 1.80 -25.17 1.92
C GLY A 44 1.44 -23.82 1.33
N GLU A 45 0.29 -23.73 0.68
CA GLU A 45 -0.27 -22.50 0.13
C GLU A 45 -1.57 -22.19 0.89
N GLU A 46 -1.72 -20.96 1.31
CA GLU A 46 -2.94 -20.45 1.98
C GLU A 46 -3.37 -19.15 1.30
N VAL A 47 -4.66 -19.03 1.00
CA VAL A 47 -5.23 -17.78 0.50
C VAL A 47 -5.59 -16.89 1.68
N VAL A 48 -5.01 -15.71 1.73
CA VAL A 48 -5.26 -14.73 2.79
C VAL A 48 -6.03 -13.55 2.21
N GLU A 49 -7.21 -13.27 2.75
CA GLU A 49 -7.98 -12.07 2.41
C GLU A 49 -7.44 -10.88 3.18
N ILE A 50 -7.17 -9.79 2.46
CA ILE A 50 -6.62 -8.56 3.02
C ILE A 50 -7.57 -7.41 2.69
N ASN A 51 -8.08 -6.74 3.72
CA ASN A 51 -8.87 -5.52 3.55
C ASN A 51 -7.94 -4.31 3.43
N ILE A 52 -7.90 -3.72 2.25
CA ILE A 52 -7.15 -2.49 1.98
C ILE A 52 -8.10 -1.31 2.19
N PRO A 53 -7.86 -0.40 3.15
CA PRO A 53 -8.69 0.76 3.36
C PRO A 53 -8.62 1.73 2.18
N ALA A 54 -9.71 2.43 1.90
CA ALA A 54 -9.73 3.45 0.85
C ALA A 54 -8.77 4.59 1.18
N GLY A 55 -8.16 5.18 0.15
CA GLY A 55 -7.26 6.32 0.28
C GLY A 55 -5.81 5.98 0.63
N VAL A 56 -5.45 4.70 0.78
CA VAL A 56 -4.05 4.30 1.02
C VAL A 56 -3.12 4.90 -0.04
N ALA A 57 -1.91 5.28 0.38
CA ALA A 57 -0.89 5.88 -0.47
C ALA A 57 0.29 4.94 -0.66
N GLU A 58 1.09 5.24 -1.66
CA GLU A 58 2.37 4.57 -1.89
C GLU A 58 3.26 4.60 -0.65
N GLY A 59 3.96 3.50 -0.40
CA GLY A 59 4.85 3.34 0.75
C GLY A 59 4.15 3.02 2.07
N MET A 60 2.81 2.98 2.11
CA MET A 60 2.10 2.50 3.29
C MET A 60 2.22 0.99 3.43
N VAL A 61 2.25 0.52 4.67
CA VAL A 61 2.36 -0.90 5.02
C VAL A 61 1.13 -1.34 5.79
N VAL A 62 0.43 -2.33 5.25
CA VAL A 62 -0.68 -2.99 5.94
C VAL A 62 -0.14 -4.24 6.63
N ASN A 63 -0.26 -4.31 7.95
CA ASN A 63 0.18 -5.45 8.74
C ASN A 63 -1.00 -6.39 9.00
N VAL A 64 -0.86 -7.67 8.61
CA VAL A 64 -1.84 -8.72 8.86
C VAL A 64 -1.28 -9.67 9.92
N PRO A 65 -1.73 -9.54 11.18
CA PRO A 65 -1.19 -10.33 12.28
C PRO A 65 -1.57 -11.80 12.18
N GLY A 66 -0.63 -12.68 12.52
CA GLY A 66 -0.85 -14.12 12.65
C GLY A 66 -1.09 -14.88 11.36
N LYS A 67 -0.93 -14.23 10.20
CA LYS A 67 -1.11 -14.85 8.87
C LYS A 67 0.21 -15.12 8.13
N GLY A 68 1.33 -14.88 8.79
CA GLY A 68 2.66 -15.24 8.27
C GLY A 68 2.99 -16.71 8.47
N ASN A 69 4.25 -17.05 8.30
CA ASN A 69 4.71 -18.42 8.45
C ASN A 69 4.40 -18.98 9.84
N ALA A 70 3.97 -20.23 9.89
CA ALA A 70 3.75 -20.94 11.14
C ALA A 70 5.06 -21.04 11.94
N GLY A 71 4.98 -20.83 13.25
CA GLY A 71 6.11 -21.03 14.14
C GLY A 71 6.47 -22.51 14.27
N ARG A 72 7.77 -22.82 14.28
CA ARG A 72 8.22 -24.20 14.56
C ARG A 72 7.88 -24.59 15.99
N HIS A 73 7.69 -25.87 16.22
CA HIS A 73 7.46 -26.46 17.56
C HIS A 73 6.34 -25.75 18.35
N ASN A 74 5.20 -25.54 17.70
CA ASN A 74 4.04 -24.87 18.29
C ASN A 74 4.29 -23.38 18.63
N GLY A 75 5.27 -22.74 17.97
CA GLY A 75 5.53 -21.32 18.09
C GLY A 75 4.41 -20.47 17.49
N VAL A 76 4.40 -19.18 17.83
CA VAL A 76 3.42 -18.22 17.30
C VAL A 76 3.70 -17.98 15.81
N ALA A 77 2.64 -17.92 15.00
CA ALA A 77 2.74 -17.55 13.59
C ALA A 77 3.22 -16.10 13.43
N GLY A 78 3.99 -15.86 12.39
CA GLY A 78 4.45 -14.53 12.03
C GLY A 78 3.33 -13.63 11.48
N ASN A 79 3.67 -12.43 11.09
CA ASN A 79 2.77 -11.48 10.45
C ASN A 79 3.12 -11.35 8.97
N ILE A 80 2.13 -11.02 8.14
CA ILE A 80 2.34 -10.59 6.76
C ILE A 80 2.39 -9.07 6.75
N GLN A 81 3.39 -8.50 6.10
CA GLN A 81 3.50 -7.09 5.81
C GLN A 81 3.25 -6.88 4.33
N VAL A 82 2.20 -6.11 4.01
CA VAL A 82 1.82 -5.79 2.63
C VAL A 82 2.24 -4.36 2.34
N TYR A 83 3.18 -4.20 1.43
CA TYR A 83 3.62 -2.91 0.93
C TYR A 83 2.70 -2.45 -0.19
N ILE A 84 2.22 -1.22 -0.10
CA ILE A 84 1.36 -0.62 -1.12
C ILE A 84 2.26 0.12 -2.12
N GLU A 85 2.12 -0.23 -3.38
CA GLU A 85 2.72 0.49 -4.51
C GLU A 85 1.59 1.08 -5.36
N GLU A 86 1.78 2.31 -5.85
CA GLU A 86 0.80 2.99 -6.68
C GLU A 86 1.12 2.78 -8.16
N GLU A 87 0.16 2.25 -8.90
CA GLU A 87 0.28 2.12 -10.34
C GLU A 87 -0.01 3.48 -11.02
N PRO A 88 0.87 3.95 -11.91
CA PRO A 88 0.66 5.22 -12.61
C PRO A 88 -0.60 5.18 -13.45
N ASN A 89 -1.41 6.24 -13.39
CA ASN A 89 -2.62 6.40 -14.17
C ASN A 89 -2.43 7.48 -15.23
N ASP A 90 -2.79 7.19 -16.50
CA ASP A 90 -2.62 8.11 -17.63
C ASP A 90 -3.54 9.34 -17.56
N THR A 91 -4.65 9.23 -16.84
CA THR A 91 -5.69 10.26 -16.78
C THR A 91 -5.56 11.15 -15.56
N PHE A 92 -5.22 10.57 -14.42
CA PHE A 92 -5.18 11.25 -13.13
C PHE A 92 -3.80 11.18 -12.50
N ILE A 93 -3.36 12.30 -11.94
CA ILE A 93 -2.13 12.39 -11.17
C ILE A 93 -2.52 12.61 -9.71
N ARG A 94 -2.00 11.79 -8.82
CA ARG A 94 -2.25 11.92 -7.40
C ARG A 94 -1.35 12.98 -6.78
N ASP A 95 -1.94 13.83 -5.94
CA ASP A 95 -1.22 14.79 -5.08
C ASP A 95 -1.76 14.70 -3.65
N GLY A 96 -1.26 13.73 -2.90
CA GLY A 96 -1.76 13.41 -1.56
C GLY A 96 -3.21 12.89 -1.60
N GLN A 97 -4.16 13.65 -1.06
CA GLN A 97 -5.59 13.38 -1.13
C GLN A 97 -6.24 14.03 -2.37
N ASN A 98 -5.57 15.00 -2.97
CA ASN A 98 -6.07 15.65 -4.18
C ASN A 98 -5.70 14.82 -5.41
N VAL A 99 -6.45 15.07 -6.47
CA VAL A 99 -6.21 14.46 -7.75
C VAL A 99 -6.14 15.54 -8.81
N ILE A 100 -5.15 15.47 -9.67
CA ILE A 100 -4.93 16.42 -10.76
C ILE A 100 -5.42 15.78 -12.05
N TYR A 101 -6.23 16.50 -12.80
CA TYR A 101 -6.70 16.14 -14.12
C TYR A 101 -6.29 17.24 -15.12
N ASN A 102 -5.64 16.84 -16.21
CA ASN A 102 -5.25 17.77 -17.28
C ASN A 102 -6.37 17.79 -18.34
N LEU A 103 -7.14 18.89 -18.33
CA LEU A 103 -8.20 19.10 -19.32
C LEU A 103 -7.64 19.79 -20.54
N LEU A 104 -7.75 19.14 -21.70
CA LEU A 104 -7.39 19.72 -22.97
C LEU A 104 -8.65 20.29 -23.64
N LEU A 105 -8.76 21.63 -23.68
CA LEU A 105 -9.87 22.33 -24.33
C LEU A 105 -9.52 22.67 -25.77
N ASP A 106 -10.53 22.65 -26.63
CA ASP A 106 -10.46 23.27 -27.96
C ASP A 106 -10.52 24.80 -27.85
N PHE A 107 -9.90 25.49 -28.78
CA PHE A 107 -9.85 26.94 -28.82
C PHE A 107 -11.23 27.62 -28.84
N PRO A 108 -12.22 27.16 -29.66
CA PRO A 108 -13.57 27.72 -29.66
C PRO A 108 -14.24 27.68 -28.30
N THR A 109 -14.18 26.55 -27.60
CA THR A 109 -14.77 26.39 -26.26
C THR A 109 -14.07 27.28 -25.22
N ALA A 110 -12.77 27.47 -25.33
CA ALA A 110 -12.04 28.37 -24.45
C ALA A 110 -12.41 29.85 -24.71
N ALA A 111 -12.61 30.25 -25.96
CA ALA A 111 -12.94 31.60 -26.35
C ALA A 111 -14.39 32.00 -26.08
N LEU A 112 -15.34 31.14 -26.44
CA LEU A 112 -16.79 31.39 -26.34
C LEU A 112 -17.41 30.93 -25.03
N GLY A 113 -16.73 30.10 -24.31
CA GLY A 113 -17.26 29.40 -23.14
C GLY A 113 -18.10 28.19 -23.56
N GLY A 114 -18.44 27.36 -22.58
CA GLY A 114 -19.23 26.16 -22.84
C GLY A 114 -19.35 25.28 -21.60
N GLN A 115 -19.86 24.09 -21.81
CA GLN A 115 -19.90 23.03 -20.79
C GLN A 115 -19.03 21.86 -21.26
N VAL A 116 -18.24 21.32 -20.37
CA VAL A 116 -17.35 20.18 -20.63
C VAL A 116 -17.57 19.12 -19.55
N ASP A 117 -17.64 17.88 -19.98
CA ASP A 117 -17.72 16.74 -19.06
C ASP A 117 -16.31 16.33 -18.64
N ILE A 118 -16.10 16.24 -17.32
CA ILE A 118 -14.83 15.82 -16.74
C ILE A 118 -15.06 14.48 -16.02
N PRO A 119 -14.22 13.47 -16.28
CA PRO A 119 -14.27 12.24 -15.54
C PRO A 119 -13.84 12.46 -14.09
N THR A 120 -14.46 11.74 -13.17
CA THR A 120 -14.07 11.70 -11.75
C THR A 120 -13.57 10.31 -11.39
N ILE A 121 -12.87 10.20 -10.26
CA ILE A 121 -12.33 8.91 -9.76
C ILE A 121 -13.44 7.90 -9.50
N ASP A 122 -14.65 8.37 -9.14
CA ASP A 122 -15.83 7.53 -8.91
C ASP A 122 -16.38 6.88 -10.19
N GLY A 123 -15.78 7.16 -11.36
CA GLY A 123 -16.27 6.71 -12.66
C GLY A 123 -17.47 7.52 -13.20
N SER A 124 -17.89 8.55 -12.49
CA SER A 124 -18.92 9.48 -12.94
C SER A 124 -18.33 10.66 -13.71
N ASN A 125 -19.13 11.31 -14.55
CA ASN A 125 -18.74 12.55 -15.22
C ASN A 125 -19.41 13.75 -14.54
N VAL A 126 -18.64 14.82 -14.33
CA VAL A 126 -19.12 16.09 -13.79
C VAL A 126 -19.06 17.15 -14.88
N LYS A 127 -20.19 17.84 -15.11
CA LYS A 127 -20.25 18.97 -16.03
C LYS A 127 -19.72 20.22 -15.39
N ILE A 128 -18.70 20.81 -15.98
CA ILE A 128 -18.18 22.10 -15.56
C ILE A 128 -18.50 23.15 -16.62
N LYS A 129 -18.75 24.37 -16.12
CA LYS A 129 -18.95 25.53 -16.99
C LYS A 129 -17.60 26.22 -17.20
N ILE A 130 -17.22 26.35 -18.44
CA ILE A 130 -16.06 27.12 -18.87
C ILE A 130 -16.52 28.55 -19.20
N GLU A 131 -15.89 29.55 -18.60
CA GLU A 131 -16.19 30.96 -18.87
C GLU A 131 -15.58 31.39 -20.22
N PRO A 132 -16.24 32.31 -20.96
CA PRO A 132 -15.65 32.86 -22.17
C PRO A 132 -14.32 33.54 -21.88
N GLY A 133 -13.34 33.35 -22.76
CA GLY A 133 -12.00 33.92 -22.60
C GLY A 133 -11.12 33.22 -21.57
N THR A 134 -11.42 31.97 -21.24
CA THR A 134 -10.60 31.15 -20.34
C THR A 134 -9.22 30.97 -20.93
N GLN A 135 -8.18 31.35 -20.18
CA GLN A 135 -6.78 31.24 -20.57
C GLN A 135 -6.17 29.87 -20.23
N PRO A 136 -5.18 29.42 -21.02
CA PRO A 136 -4.41 28.22 -20.67
C PRO A 136 -3.68 28.41 -19.33
N GLY A 137 -3.51 27.35 -18.56
CA GLY A 137 -2.91 27.38 -17.23
C GLY A 137 -3.87 27.76 -16.10
N LYS A 138 -5.13 28.11 -16.41
CA LYS A 138 -6.16 28.30 -15.37
C LYS A 138 -6.44 26.98 -14.69
N THR A 139 -6.57 27.02 -13.36
CA THR A 139 -6.87 25.84 -12.55
C THR A 139 -8.28 25.96 -11.95
N LEU A 140 -9.08 24.91 -12.11
CA LEU A 140 -10.39 24.78 -11.49
C LEU A 140 -10.34 23.73 -10.38
N ARG A 141 -11.04 23.99 -9.27
CA ARG A 141 -11.04 23.10 -8.13
C ARG A 141 -12.45 22.60 -7.84
N LEU A 142 -12.64 21.29 -7.95
CA LEU A 142 -13.88 20.60 -7.63
C LEU A 142 -13.75 19.99 -6.24
N ARG A 143 -14.40 20.62 -5.27
CA ARG A 143 -14.30 20.23 -3.86
C ARG A 143 -14.92 18.87 -3.61
N GLY A 144 -14.23 18.06 -2.80
CA GLY A 144 -14.70 16.74 -2.38
C GLY A 144 -14.76 15.67 -3.48
N LYS A 145 -14.09 15.91 -4.62
CA LYS A 145 -14.01 14.97 -5.75
C LYS A 145 -12.64 14.31 -5.91
N GLY A 146 -11.79 14.43 -4.89
CA GLY A 146 -10.51 13.73 -4.80
C GLY A 146 -10.60 12.38 -4.10
N LEU A 147 -9.49 11.94 -3.52
CA LEU A 147 -9.40 10.67 -2.77
C LEU A 147 -9.87 10.84 -1.31
N PRO A 148 -10.50 9.83 -0.73
CA PRO A 148 -10.83 9.86 0.69
C PRO A 148 -9.55 9.81 1.54
N ALA A 149 -9.62 10.39 2.74
CA ALA A 149 -8.56 10.25 3.71
C ALA A 149 -8.45 8.80 4.19
N VAL A 150 -7.24 8.33 4.45
CA VAL A 150 -7.03 7.02 5.09
C VAL A 150 -7.57 7.06 6.51
N GLN A 151 -8.34 6.06 6.88
CA GLN A 151 -8.90 5.93 8.21
C GLN A 151 -7.78 5.94 9.27
N GLY A 152 -7.83 6.88 10.21
CA GLY A 152 -6.81 7.08 11.25
C GLY A 152 -5.70 8.09 10.91
N TYR A 153 -5.57 8.54 9.66
CA TYR A 153 -4.53 9.52 9.23
C TYR A 153 -5.12 10.84 8.72
N GLY A 154 -6.42 11.02 8.78
CA GLY A 154 -7.08 12.25 8.34
C GLY A 154 -8.58 12.09 8.29
N SER A 155 -9.28 13.14 7.91
CA SER A 155 -10.73 13.15 7.72
C SER A 155 -11.10 13.87 6.43
N GLY A 156 -12.22 13.45 5.83
CA GLY A 156 -12.76 14.07 4.63
C GLY A 156 -12.24 13.48 3.32
N THR A 157 -12.59 14.14 2.24
CA THR A 157 -12.21 13.79 0.87
C THR A 157 -11.43 14.96 0.28
N GLY A 158 -10.37 14.66 -0.46
CA GLY A 158 -9.61 15.64 -1.20
C GLY A 158 -10.41 16.26 -2.34
N ASP A 159 -9.77 17.09 -3.12
CA ASP A 159 -10.39 17.82 -4.23
C ASP A 159 -9.84 17.32 -5.58
N LEU A 160 -10.65 17.43 -6.63
CA LEU A 160 -10.20 17.26 -8.00
C LEU A 160 -9.74 18.61 -8.55
N VAL A 161 -8.47 18.70 -8.88
CA VAL A 161 -7.83 19.90 -9.44
C VAL A 161 -7.70 19.73 -10.94
N VAL A 162 -8.38 20.59 -11.70
CA VAL A 162 -8.42 20.54 -13.15
C VAL A 162 -7.51 21.62 -13.70
N HIS A 163 -6.43 21.20 -14.35
CA HIS A 163 -5.55 22.10 -15.11
C HIS A 163 -6.04 22.25 -16.54
N ILE A 164 -6.29 23.48 -16.95
CA ILE A 164 -6.79 23.77 -18.30
C ILE A 164 -5.60 24.01 -19.23
N SER A 165 -5.54 23.20 -20.28
CA SER A 165 -4.66 23.39 -21.43
C SER A 165 -5.51 23.64 -22.67
N ILE A 166 -5.05 24.45 -23.61
CA ILE A 166 -5.78 24.77 -24.83
C ILE A 166 -5.03 24.18 -26.02
N TYR A 167 -5.75 23.40 -26.81
CA TYR A 167 -5.25 22.85 -28.07
C TYR A 167 -5.63 23.80 -29.22
N VAL A 168 -4.62 24.23 -29.94
CA VAL A 168 -4.78 24.98 -31.18
C VAL A 168 -4.37 24.08 -32.35
N PRO A 169 -5.28 23.70 -33.26
CA PRO A 169 -4.94 22.84 -34.39
C PRO A 169 -3.94 23.56 -35.31
N LYS A 170 -2.91 22.85 -35.76
CA LYS A 170 -1.90 23.37 -36.68
C LYS A 170 -2.42 23.52 -38.12
N GLU A 171 -3.37 22.71 -38.49
CA GLU A 171 -4.01 22.70 -39.81
C GLU A 171 -5.50 22.97 -39.64
N LEU A 172 -5.97 24.06 -40.25
CA LEU A 172 -7.39 24.38 -40.36
C LEU A 172 -7.83 24.05 -41.78
N ASN A 173 -8.79 23.13 -41.89
CA ASN A 173 -9.47 22.91 -43.18
C ASN A 173 -10.13 24.23 -43.58
N LYS A 174 -9.77 24.73 -44.78
CA LYS A 174 -10.41 25.88 -45.39
C LYS A 174 -11.78 25.58 -45.85
#